data_7cc536548bc815b1adf61bd1676d6bb0
#
_entry.id   7cc536548bc815b1adf61bd1676d6bb0
#
_cell.length_a   1.000
_cell.length_b   1.000
_cell.length_c   1.000
_cell.angle_alpha   90.00
_cell.angle_beta   90.00
_cell.angle_gamma   90.00
#
_symmetry.space_group_name_H-M   'P 1'
#
loop_
_entity.id
_entity.type
_entity.pdbx_description
1 polymer ?
#
loop_
_entity_poly.entity_id
_entity_poly.type
_entity_poly.pdbx_seq_one_letter_code
_entity_poly.pdbx_strand_id
1 'polypeptide(L)'
;MGWRVVVVTNPSKLDYSMGYLAVRDVEKTTRVHLDEISVLIVENTASSVTAALLSQLTERKIKVIFCDEKRNPSSELVSYYGCHDCSQKLKTQISWADDAKKLVWTSIVAEKIKNQALLLKHYGLEQYKLLEGYIN
;
A
#
# COMPACT_ATOMS: atom_id res chain seq x y z
N MET A 1 15.29 -2.17 -1.45
CA MET A 1 13.85 -2.12 -1.18
C MET A 1 13.29 -0.93 -1.96
N GLY A 2 12.32 -1.16 -2.81
CA GLY A 2 11.72 -0.09 -3.61
C GLY A 2 11.08 1.00 -2.73
N TRP A 3 10.98 2.20 -3.26
CA TRP A 3 10.42 3.36 -2.55
C TRP A 3 9.22 3.98 -3.27
N ARG A 4 9.01 3.59 -4.54
CA ARG A 4 7.92 4.14 -5.36
C ARG A 4 6.60 3.41 -5.11
N VAL A 5 5.52 4.17 -5.01
CA VAL A 5 4.15 3.68 -5.18
C VAL A 5 3.74 4.00 -6.62
N VAL A 6 3.38 2.96 -7.38
CA VAL A 6 2.89 3.10 -8.76
C VAL A 6 1.39 2.87 -8.75
N VAL A 7 0.63 3.83 -9.26
CA VAL A 7 -0.84 3.74 -9.37
C VAL A 7 -1.23 3.74 -10.84
N VAL A 8 -1.96 2.72 -11.27
CA VAL A 8 -2.47 2.57 -12.64
C VAL A 8 -3.95 2.95 -12.64
N THR A 9 -4.24 4.19 -13.08
CA THR A 9 -5.57 4.80 -13.03
C THR A 9 -6.37 4.60 -14.33
N ASN A 10 -5.69 4.42 -15.46
CA ASN A 10 -6.32 4.25 -16.77
C ASN A 10 -6.35 2.78 -17.20
N PRO A 11 -7.30 2.39 -18.08
CA PRO A 11 -7.27 1.07 -18.71
C PRO A 11 -5.93 0.84 -19.40
N SER A 12 -5.18 -0.17 -18.94
CA SER A 12 -3.82 -0.39 -19.40
C SER A 12 -3.49 -1.89 -19.45
N LYS A 13 -2.56 -2.26 -20.32
CA LYS A 13 -1.93 -3.56 -20.30
C LYS A 13 -0.62 -3.47 -19.52
N LEU A 14 -0.51 -4.28 -18.46
CA LEU A 14 0.68 -4.38 -17.62
C LEU A 14 1.45 -5.65 -17.95
N ASP A 15 2.69 -5.51 -18.37
CA ASP A 15 3.57 -6.64 -18.64
C ASP A 15 4.97 -6.47 -18.03
N TYR A 16 5.69 -7.58 -17.92
CA TYR A 16 7.08 -7.61 -17.50
C TYR A 16 7.99 -7.55 -18.73
N SER A 17 8.96 -6.66 -18.72
CA SER A 17 9.95 -6.54 -19.77
C SER A 17 11.34 -6.20 -19.21
N MET A 18 12.27 -7.16 -19.23
CA MET A 18 13.69 -6.93 -18.88
C MET A 18 13.93 -6.17 -17.56
N GLY A 19 13.28 -6.57 -16.48
CA GLY A 19 13.41 -5.91 -15.18
C GLY A 19 12.46 -4.73 -14.95
N TYR A 20 11.62 -4.40 -15.93
CA TYR A 20 10.69 -3.27 -15.88
C TYR A 20 9.23 -3.74 -15.83
N LEU A 21 8.41 -3.01 -15.07
CA LEU A 21 6.98 -2.91 -15.27
C LEU A 21 6.75 -2.05 -16.50
N ALA A 22 6.16 -2.59 -17.55
CA ALA A 22 5.69 -1.84 -18.70
C ALA A 22 4.19 -1.64 -18.59
N VAL A 23 3.75 -0.39 -18.50
CA VAL A 23 2.34 0.03 -18.50
C VAL A 23 2.04 0.62 -19.86
N ARG A 24 1.18 -0.07 -20.62
CA ARG A 24 0.79 0.33 -21.97
C ARG A 24 -0.66 0.80 -21.94
N ASP A 25 -0.89 2.06 -22.14
CA ASP A 25 -2.20 2.62 -22.42
C ASP A 25 -2.34 2.94 -23.93
N VAL A 26 -3.45 3.58 -24.31
CA VAL A 26 -3.74 3.91 -25.72
C VAL A 26 -2.73 4.90 -26.30
N GLU A 27 -2.18 5.78 -25.48
CA GLU A 27 -1.35 6.91 -25.95
C GLU A 27 0.15 6.63 -25.80
N LYS A 28 0.56 5.93 -24.75
CA LYS A 28 1.98 5.77 -24.41
C LYS A 28 2.31 4.45 -23.71
N THR A 29 3.59 4.13 -23.72
CA THR A 29 4.15 3.06 -22.88
C THR A 29 5.05 3.68 -21.82
N THR A 30 4.71 3.51 -20.56
CA THR A 30 5.53 3.94 -19.43
C THR A 30 6.26 2.72 -18.85
N ARG A 31 7.55 2.88 -18.55
CA ARG A 31 8.37 1.81 -17.93
C ARG A 31 8.90 2.27 -16.59
N VAL A 32 8.76 1.40 -15.57
CA VAL A 32 9.30 1.63 -14.22
C VAL A 32 10.11 0.42 -13.82
N HIS A 33 11.35 0.63 -13.36
CA HIS A 33 12.19 -0.48 -12.92
C HIS A 33 11.59 -1.14 -11.67
N LEU A 34 11.51 -2.47 -11.66
CA LEU A 34 10.83 -3.20 -10.56
C LEU A 34 11.49 -2.95 -9.20
N ASP A 35 12.82 -2.80 -9.14
CA ASP A 35 13.53 -2.58 -7.88
C ASP A 35 13.24 -1.22 -7.23
N GLU A 36 12.66 -0.28 -7.99
CA GLU A 36 12.21 1.01 -7.46
C GLU A 36 10.80 0.92 -6.85
N ILE A 37 10.01 -0.10 -7.20
CA ILE A 37 8.61 -0.21 -6.80
C ILE A 37 8.50 -0.88 -5.44
N SER A 38 7.82 -0.24 -4.50
CA SER A 38 7.40 -0.83 -3.22
C SER A 38 5.97 -1.35 -3.28
N VAL A 39 5.09 -0.60 -3.94
CA VAL A 39 3.67 -0.92 -4.07
C VAL A 39 3.19 -0.65 -5.50
N LEU A 40 2.45 -1.59 -6.08
CA LEU A 40 1.70 -1.41 -7.31
C LEU A 40 0.21 -1.43 -6.98
N ILE A 41 -0.51 -0.37 -7.32
CA ILE A 41 -1.96 -0.27 -7.18
C ILE A 41 -2.59 -0.29 -8.57
N VAL A 42 -3.39 -1.29 -8.85
CA VAL A 42 -4.17 -1.39 -10.09
C VAL A 42 -5.57 -0.87 -9.77
N GLU A 43 -5.78 0.42 -10.03
CA GLU A 43 -7.02 1.12 -9.68
C GLU A 43 -8.13 0.87 -10.70
N ASN A 44 -7.78 0.65 -11.97
CA ASN A 44 -8.76 0.47 -13.03
C ASN A 44 -9.04 -1.01 -13.29
N THR A 45 -10.31 -1.41 -13.18
CA THR A 45 -10.76 -2.80 -13.36
C THR A 45 -10.67 -3.31 -14.81
N ALA A 46 -10.60 -2.40 -15.80
CA ALA A 46 -10.40 -2.77 -17.20
C ALA A 46 -8.93 -2.98 -17.59
N SER A 47 -8.01 -2.91 -16.62
CA SER A 47 -6.59 -3.21 -16.87
C SER A 47 -6.33 -4.72 -16.92
N SER A 48 -5.41 -5.12 -17.78
CA SER A 48 -4.96 -6.52 -17.88
C SER A 48 -3.52 -6.67 -17.36
N VAL A 49 -3.25 -7.75 -16.64
CA VAL A 49 -1.95 -8.01 -16.02
C VAL A 49 -1.46 -9.39 -16.45
N THR A 50 -0.21 -9.48 -16.90
CA THR A 50 0.35 -10.79 -17.30
C THR A 50 0.80 -11.60 -16.08
N ALA A 51 0.64 -12.93 -16.12
CA ALA A 51 1.11 -13.82 -15.06
C ALA A 51 2.63 -13.72 -14.84
N ALA A 52 3.41 -13.47 -15.88
CA ALA A 52 4.84 -13.25 -15.79
C ALA A 52 5.18 -12.02 -14.93
N LEU A 53 4.42 -10.93 -15.08
CA LEU A 53 4.58 -9.74 -14.23
C LEU A 53 4.20 -10.05 -12.77
N LEU A 54 3.07 -10.72 -12.53
CA LEU A 54 2.64 -11.10 -11.17
C LEU A 54 3.69 -11.95 -10.46
N SER A 55 4.28 -12.92 -11.16
CA SER A 55 5.37 -13.75 -10.63
C SER A 55 6.58 -12.89 -10.22
N GLN A 56 7.01 -11.97 -11.07
CA GLN A 56 8.14 -11.11 -10.80
C GLN A 56 7.89 -10.11 -9.65
N LEU A 57 6.66 -9.61 -9.52
CA LEU A 57 6.27 -8.73 -8.43
C LEU A 57 6.29 -9.48 -7.09
N THR A 58 5.76 -10.70 -7.04
CA THR A 58 5.76 -11.52 -5.81
C THR A 58 7.16 -11.96 -5.40
N GLU A 59 8.02 -12.35 -6.35
CA GLU A 59 9.41 -12.73 -6.10
C GLU A 59 10.19 -11.58 -5.44
N ARG A 60 9.96 -10.34 -5.90
CA ARG A 60 10.58 -9.13 -5.34
C ARG A 60 9.87 -8.58 -4.12
N LYS A 61 8.82 -9.26 -3.63
CA LYS A 61 8.01 -8.83 -2.47
C LYS A 61 7.37 -7.45 -2.66
N ILE A 62 7.07 -7.09 -3.90
CA ILE A 62 6.34 -5.87 -4.22
C ILE A 62 4.87 -6.10 -3.87
N LYS A 63 4.28 -5.21 -3.09
CA LYS A 63 2.87 -5.28 -2.73
C LYS A 63 2.03 -4.94 -3.96
N VAL A 64 1.07 -5.80 -4.30
CA VAL A 64 0.13 -5.56 -5.39
C VAL A 64 -1.28 -5.47 -4.82
N ILE A 65 -1.95 -4.36 -5.09
CA ILE A 65 -3.31 -4.07 -4.62
C ILE A 65 -4.20 -3.89 -5.84
N PHE A 66 -5.33 -4.57 -5.86
CA PHE A 66 -6.38 -4.38 -6.85
C PHE A 66 -7.54 -3.63 -6.22
N CYS A 67 -8.14 -2.71 -6.98
CA CYS A 67 -9.28 -1.93 -6.54
C CYS A 67 -10.58 -2.42 -7.19
N ASP A 68 -11.70 -2.08 -6.56
CA ASP A 68 -13.04 -2.27 -7.10
C ASP A 68 -13.41 -1.18 -8.12
N GLU A 69 -14.64 -1.24 -8.66
CA GLU A 69 -15.17 -0.24 -9.61
C GLU A 69 -15.28 1.17 -9.00
N LYS A 70 -15.34 1.28 -7.67
CA LYS A 70 -15.35 2.55 -6.94
C LYS A 70 -13.95 3.04 -6.56
N ARG A 71 -12.91 2.37 -7.07
CA ARG A 71 -11.49 2.63 -6.80
C ARG A 71 -11.06 2.41 -5.34
N ASN A 72 -11.85 1.66 -4.57
CA ASN A 72 -11.44 1.25 -3.23
C ASN A 72 -10.58 -0.02 -3.31
N PRO A 73 -9.52 -0.13 -2.49
CA PRO A 73 -8.77 -1.38 -2.37
C PRO A 73 -9.69 -2.55 -1.99
N SER A 74 -9.70 -3.59 -2.80
CA SER A 74 -10.58 -4.76 -2.62
C SER A 74 -9.82 -6.05 -2.35
N SER A 75 -8.62 -6.19 -2.93
CA SER A 75 -7.83 -7.42 -2.80
C SER A 75 -6.34 -7.15 -2.97
N GLU A 76 -5.52 -8.07 -2.49
CA GLU A 76 -4.08 -8.04 -2.71
C GLU A 76 -3.54 -9.39 -3.18
N LEU A 77 -2.42 -9.34 -3.90
CA LEU A 77 -1.68 -10.53 -4.29
C LEU A 77 -0.75 -10.95 -3.16
N VAL A 78 -0.94 -12.16 -2.66
CA VAL A 78 -0.13 -12.74 -1.57
C VAL A 78 0.62 -13.96 -2.08
N SER A 79 1.94 -13.99 -1.87
CA SER A 79 2.74 -15.17 -2.20
C SER A 79 2.56 -16.28 -1.16
N TYR A 80 2.52 -17.55 -1.59
CA TYR A 80 2.42 -18.68 -0.66
C TYR A 80 3.61 -18.80 0.30
N TYR A 81 4.80 -18.43 -0.14
CA TYR A 81 6.06 -18.65 0.60
C TYR A 81 6.77 -17.35 1.01
N GLY A 82 6.07 -16.22 0.91
CA GLY A 82 6.70 -14.90 1.09
C GLY A 82 7.11 -14.54 2.51
N CYS A 83 6.65 -15.26 3.52
CA CYS A 83 6.87 -14.90 4.92
C CYS A 83 7.03 -16.16 5.80
N HIS A 84 8.24 -16.64 5.97
CA HIS A 84 8.54 -17.79 6.84
C HIS A 84 8.23 -17.53 8.32
N ASP A 85 8.24 -16.25 8.76
CA ASP A 85 8.12 -15.89 10.17
C ASP A 85 6.72 -15.36 10.56
N CYS A 86 5.74 -15.34 9.65
CA CYS A 86 4.41 -14.77 9.93
C CYS A 86 3.73 -15.45 11.11
N SER A 87 3.76 -16.78 11.17
CA SER A 87 3.14 -17.54 12.27
C SER A 87 3.77 -17.24 13.62
N GLN A 88 5.09 -17.11 13.65
CA GLN A 88 5.81 -16.79 14.89
C GLN A 88 5.56 -15.36 15.33
N LYS A 89 5.63 -14.40 14.42
CA LYS A 89 5.33 -12.99 14.69
C LYS A 89 3.90 -12.81 15.17
N LEU A 90 2.94 -13.49 14.53
CA LEU A 90 1.54 -13.44 14.92
C LEU A 90 1.33 -14.04 16.31
N LYS A 91 1.93 -15.20 16.62
CA LYS A 91 1.90 -15.80 17.95
C LYS A 91 2.47 -14.85 19.01
N THR A 92 3.61 -14.24 18.73
CA THR A 92 4.25 -13.26 19.61
C THR A 92 3.33 -12.06 19.84
N GLN A 93 2.72 -11.52 18.77
CA GLN A 93 1.83 -10.37 18.89
C GLN A 93 0.56 -10.70 19.68
N ILE A 94 -0.03 -11.88 19.47
CA ILE A 94 -1.20 -12.34 20.24
C ILE A 94 -0.87 -12.49 21.72
N SER A 95 0.33 -12.97 22.05
CA SER A 95 0.78 -13.16 23.42
C SER A 95 1.23 -11.89 24.16
N TRP A 96 1.22 -10.72 23.50
CA TRP A 96 1.52 -9.47 24.19
C TRP A 96 0.57 -9.22 25.36
N ALA A 97 1.12 -8.73 26.47
CA ALA A 97 0.32 -8.29 27.59
C ALA A 97 -0.65 -7.16 27.18
N ASP A 98 -1.81 -7.10 27.80
CA ASP A 98 -2.84 -6.12 27.44
C ASP A 98 -2.36 -4.67 27.59
N ASP A 99 -1.50 -4.40 28.55
CA ASP A 99 -0.90 -3.05 28.71
C ASP A 99 0.01 -2.69 27.55
N ALA A 100 0.78 -3.63 27.01
CA ALA A 100 1.59 -3.41 25.82
C ALA A 100 0.72 -3.14 24.57
N LYS A 101 -0.38 -3.91 24.41
CA LYS A 101 -1.36 -3.69 23.34
C LYS A 101 -2.00 -2.31 23.44
N LYS A 102 -2.43 -1.90 24.63
CA LYS A 102 -3.01 -0.59 24.90
C LYS A 102 -2.03 0.54 24.57
N LEU A 103 -0.79 0.42 25.05
CA LEU A 103 0.25 1.42 24.80
C LEU A 103 0.50 1.62 23.31
N VAL A 104 0.70 0.52 22.56
CA VAL A 104 0.91 0.55 21.11
C VAL A 104 -0.29 1.15 20.38
N TRP A 105 -1.51 0.72 20.74
CA TRP A 105 -2.73 1.22 20.14
C TRP A 105 -2.93 2.72 20.40
N THR A 106 -2.73 3.17 21.63
CA THR A 106 -2.81 4.60 22.01
C THR A 106 -1.83 5.44 21.20
N SER A 107 -0.59 4.96 21.07
CA SER A 107 0.43 5.65 20.27
C SER A 107 0.02 5.78 18.79
N ILE A 108 -0.48 4.70 18.18
CA ILE A 108 -0.95 4.71 16.79
C ILE A 108 -2.10 5.70 16.59
N VAL A 109 -3.09 5.67 17.50
CA VAL A 109 -4.27 6.55 17.43
C VAL A 109 -3.85 8.02 17.62
N ALA A 110 -2.97 8.32 18.58
CA ALA A 110 -2.45 9.66 18.81
C ALA A 110 -1.74 10.22 17.58
N GLU A 111 -0.84 9.45 16.97
CA GLU A 111 -0.14 9.88 15.74
C GLU A 111 -1.11 10.04 14.55
N LYS A 112 -2.13 9.20 14.43
CA LYS A 112 -3.17 9.36 13.41
C LYS A 112 -3.93 10.68 13.57
N ILE A 113 -4.38 11.00 14.79
CA ILE A 113 -5.09 12.24 15.09
C ILE A 113 -4.18 13.44 14.83
N LYS A 114 -2.93 13.39 15.26
CA LYS A 114 -1.93 14.44 15.03
C LYS A 114 -1.72 14.72 13.54
N ASN A 115 -1.57 13.68 12.72
CA ASN A 115 -1.42 13.83 11.27
C ASN A 115 -2.68 14.45 10.62
N GLN A 116 -3.88 14.08 11.09
CA GLN A 116 -5.14 14.71 10.66
C GLN A 116 -5.21 16.20 11.06
N ALA A 117 -4.81 16.52 12.29
CA ALA A 117 -4.75 17.91 12.76
C ALA A 117 -3.77 18.76 11.93
N LEU A 118 -2.58 18.21 11.62
CA LEU A 118 -1.58 18.88 10.76
C LEU A 118 -2.13 19.12 9.35
N LEU A 119 -2.87 18.18 8.79
CA LEU A 119 -3.51 18.36 7.49
C LEU A 119 -4.55 19.49 7.50
N LEU A 120 -5.44 19.50 8.49
CA LEU A 120 -6.44 20.56 8.65
C LEU A 120 -5.76 21.94 8.84
N LYS A 121 -4.71 21.99 9.62
CA LYS A 121 -3.92 23.22 9.83
C LYS A 121 -3.27 23.70 8.52
N HIS A 122 -2.77 22.78 7.69
CA HIS A 122 -2.22 23.11 6.38
C HIS A 122 -3.25 23.75 5.45
N TYR A 123 -4.52 23.33 5.53
CA TYR A 123 -5.63 23.90 4.76
C TYR A 123 -6.27 25.13 5.45
N GLY A 124 -5.73 25.61 6.56
CA GLY A 124 -6.27 26.76 7.29
C GLY A 124 -7.62 26.54 7.98
N LEU A 125 -7.98 25.26 8.22
CA LEU A 125 -9.26 24.89 8.84
C LEU A 125 -9.10 24.84 10.37
N GLU A 126 -9.86 25.66 11.12
CA GLU A 126 -9.73 25.79 12.58
C GLU A 126 -10.08 24.51 13.38
N GLN A 127 -10.75 23.54 12.75
CA GLN A 127 -11.11 22.27 13.35
C GLN A 127 -9.90 21.45 13.84
N TYR A 128 -8.67 21.81 13.42
CA TYR A 128 -7.47 21.17 13.93
C TYR A 128 -7.32 21.31 15.45
N LYS A 129 -7.79 22.41 16.06
CA LYS A 129 -7.74 22.67 17.51
C LYS A 129 -8.53 21.61 18.31
N LEU A 130 -9.64 21.15 17.72
CA LEU A 130 -10.48 20.11 18.32
C LEU A 130 -9.75 18.77 18.34
N LEU A 131 -9.04 18.44 17.25
CA LEU A 131 -8.25 17.21 17.16
C LEU A 131 -7.04 17.23 18.10
N GLU A 132 -6.36 18.36 18.23
CA GLU A 132 -5.26 18.51 19.19
C GLU A 132 -5.73 18.30 20.64
N GLY A 133 -6.95 18.70 20.96
CA GLY A 133 -7.57 18.48 22.29
C GLY A 133 -7.81 17.01 22.64
N TYR A 134 -7.85 16.09 21.66
CA TYR A 134 -8.00 14.64 21.91
C TYR A 134 -6.67 13.93 22.19
N ILE A 135 -5.53 14.58 21.99
CA ILE A 135 -4.20 13.97 22.17
C ILE A 135 -3.63 14.30 23.56
N ASN A 136 -4.13 15.35 24.20
CA ASN A 136 -3.77 15.78 25.55
C ASN A 136 -4.74 15.09 26.55
#